data_b4488df7a6e7dab95ea52f639bd1fb1a
#
_entry.id   b4488df7a6e7dab95ea52f639bd1fb1a
#
_cell.length_a   1.000
_cell.length_b   1.000
_cell.length_c   1.000
_cell.angle_alpha   90.00
_cell.angle_beta   90.00
_cell.angle_gamma   90.00
#
_symmetry.space_group_name_H-M   'P 1'
#
loop_
_entity.id
_entity.type
_entity.pdbx_description
1 polymer ?
#
loop_
_entity_poly.entity_id
_entity_poly.type
_entity_poly.pdbx_seq_one_letter_code
_entity_poly.pdbx_strand_id
1 'polypeptide(L)'
;MKSSQLYKFFHWAVRRSFYDLGIKEPKVTGYITDLLTEFARAENLYKIRNAQGERLTTIVEMLLEATTSHREREIKKHIGDYTLFMTGIFREYVESQSFLRFYLEEGKKAYFSVFNFDRFGYMPGSYLFFDLAKDFEFYSGALDYMKKTFFKDYRSPDPFTDFSRQLSKYIH
;
A
#
# COMPACT_ATOMS: atom_id res chain seq x y z
N MET A 1 8.49 18.01 9.99
CA MET A 1 7.80 19.00 9.15
C MET A 1 7.40 18.44 7.79
N LYS A 2 8.34 17.84 7.04
CA LYS A 2 8.00 17.22 5.73
C LYS A 2 6.94 16.13 5.85
N SER A 3 6.99 15.29 6.90
CA SER A 3 6.00 14.23 7.10
C SER A 3 4.59 14.80 7.36
N SER A 4 4.49 15.94 8.04
CA SER A 4 3.20 16.59 8.28
C SER A 4 2.58 17.13 6.99
N GLN A 5 3.39 17.67 6.09
CA GLN A 5 2.92 18.19 4.80
C GLN A 5 2.49 17.05 3.87
N LEU A 6 3.26 15.96 3.84
CA LEU A 6 2.92 14.76 3.09
C LEU A 6 1.60 14.17 3.58
N TYR A 7 1.44 14.05 4.89
CA TYR A 7 0.20 13.52 5.46
C TYR A 7 -0.99 14.38 5.09
N LYS A 8 -0.87 15.71 5.21
CA LYS A 8 -1.95 16.64 4.86
C LYS A 8 -2.35 16.52 3.40
N PHE A 9 -1.35 16.42 2.51
CA PHE A 9 -1.62 16.25 1.09
C PHE A 9 -2.36 14.94 0.83
N PHE A 10 -1.85 13.81 1.34
CA PHE A 10 -2.50 12.52 1.09
C PHE A 10 -3.86 12.43 1.76
N HIS A 11 -4.02 13.00 2.94
CA HIS A 11 -5.31 13.05 3.62
C HIS A 11 -6.36 13.76 2.74
N TRP A 12 -5.97 14.89 2.17
CA TRP A 12 -6.85 15.63 1.26
C TRP A 12 -7.12 14.85 -0.02
N ALA A 13 -6.09 14.32 -0.67
CA ALA A 13 -6.21 13.62 -1.94
C ALA A 13 -7.06 12.33 -1.82
N VAL A 14 -6.82 11.55 -0.76
CA VAL A 14 -7.57 10.32 -0.49
C VAL A 14 -9.03 10.65 -0.19
N ARG A 15 -9.29 11.61 0.69
CA ARG A 15 -10.66 11.98 1.04
C ARG A 15 -11.42 12.47 -0.18
N ARG A 16 -10.81 13.30 -1.01
CA ARG A 16 -11.44 13.82 -2.22
C ARG A 16 -11.78 12.68 -3.19
N SER A 17 -10.82 11.80 -3.46
CA SER A 17 -11.00 10.69 -4.39
C SER A 17 -12.02 9.68 -3.87
N PHE A 18 -11.95 9.35 -2.59
CA PHE A 18 -12.87 8.37 -1.98
C PHE A 18 -14.29 8.93 -1.90
N TYR A 19 -14.44 10.23 -1.64
CA TYR A 19 -15.75 10.87 -1.69
C TYR A 19 -16.38 10.73 -3.08
N ASP A 20 -15.60 10.96 -4.14
CA ASP A 20 -16.06 10.84 -5.53
C ASP A 20 -16.57 9.41 -5.83
N LEU A 21 -15.97 8.42 -5.18
CA LEU A 21 -16.29 7.00 -5.39
C LEU A 21 -17.30 6.45 -4.37
N GLY A 22 -17.83 7.31 -3.49
CA GLY A 22 -18.81 6.89 -2.49
C GLY A 22 -18.25 6.09 -1.32
N ILE A 23 -16.94 6.13 -1.08
CA ILE A 23 -16.31 5.42 0.03
C ILE A 23 -16.47 6.25 1.30
N LYS A 24 -17.08 5.65 2.33
CA LYS A 24 -17.42 6.34 3.59
C LYS A 24 -16.81 5.67 4.83
N GLU A 25 -15.74 4.90 4.65
CA GLU A 25 -15.10 4.15 5.74
C GLU A 25 -13.94 4.94 6.33
N PRO A 26 -14.15 5.71 7.44
CA PRO A 26 -13.09 6.59 7.98
C PRO A 26 -11.83 5.85 8.41
N LYS A 27 -11.97 4.63 8.95
CA LYS A 27 -10.82 3.83 9.39
C LYS A 27 -9.96 3.41 8.21
N VAL A 28 -10.59 2.98 7.11
CA VAL A 28 -9.89 2.60 5.88
C VAL A 28 -9.22 3.82 5.26
N THR A 29 -9.94 4.94 5.19
CA THR A 29 -9.39 6.20 4.66
C THR A 29 -8.15 6.64 5.43
N GLY A 30 -8.23 6.59 6.77
CA GLY A 30 -7.09 6.93 7.62
C GLY A 30 -5.91 6.00 7.43
N TYR A 31 -6.17 4.69 7.38
CA TYR A 31 -5.13 3.69 7.17
C TYR A 31 -4.40 3.89 5.83
N ILE A 32 -5.16 4.10 4.76
CA ILE A 32 -4.59 4.31 3.42
C ILE A 32 -3.80 5.61 3.37
N THR A 33 -4.27 6.66 4.03
CA THR A 33 -3.52 7.92 4.14
C THR A 33 -2.16 7.70 4.81
N ASP A 34 -2.14 6.96 5.90
CA ASP A 34 -0.89 6.61 6.60
C ASP A 34 0.04 5.78 5.72
N LEU A 35 -0.51 4.81 5.00
CA LEU A 35 0.24 3.95 4.09
C LEU A 35 0.91 4.77 2.98
N LEU A 36 0.18 5.68 2.36
CA LEU A 36 0.71 6.53 1.29
C LEU A 36 1.81 7.45 1.82
N THR A 37 1.61 8.00 3.00
CA THR A 37 2.59 8.88 3.64
C THR A 37 3.89 8.12 3.93
N GLU A 38 3.78 6.91 4.43
CA GLU A 38 4.94 6.05 4.70
C GLU A 38 5.67 5.68 3.41
N PHE A 39 4.92 5.21 2.40
CA PHE A 39 5.52 4.68 1.16
C PHE A 39 5.91 5.77 0.16
N ALA A 40 5.62 7.04 0.46
CA ALA A 40 6.19 8.16 -0.29
C ALA A 40 7.73 8.14 -0.27
N ARG A 41 8.32 7.42 0.70
CA ARG A 41 9.75 7.15 0.75
C ARG A 41 10.00 5.73 0.27
N ALA A 42 10.79 5.58 -0.80
CA ALA A 42 11.09 4.28 -1.41
C ALA A 42 11.66 3.27 -0.43
N GLU A 43 12.45 3.72 0.53
CA GLU A 43 13.07 2.84 1.53
C GLU A 43 12.04 2.07 2.35
N ASN A 44 10.85 2.63 2.57
CA ASN A 44 9.80 1.96 3.34
C ASN A 44 9.10 0.87 2.54
N LEU A 45 9.14 0.92 1.20
CA LEU A 45 8.63 -0.16 0.35
C LEU A 45 9.43 -1.45 0.56
N TYR A 46 10.71 -1.34 0.86
CA TYR A 46 11.63 -2.46 0.97
C TYR A 46 12.19 -2.61 2.38
N LYS A 47 11.37 -2.33 3.39
CA LYS A 47 11.82 -2.36 4.78
C LYS A 47 12.01 -3.77 5.34
N ILE A 48 11.39 -4.78 4.74
CA ILE A 48 11.55 -6.16 5.21
C ILE A 48 12.88 -6.71 4.75
N ARG A 49 13.64 -7.29 5.69
CA ARG A 49 14.95 -7.86 5.44
C ARG A 49 14.98 -9.32 5.93
N ASN A 50 15.83 -10.13 5.29
CA ASN A 50 16.04 -11.50 5.72
C ASN A 50 17.00 -11.56 6.93
N ALA A 51 17.32 -12.76 7.38
CA ALA A 51 18.21 -12.96 8.53
C ALA A 51 19.64 -12.43 8.29
N GLN A 52 20.06 -12.30 7.02
CA GLN A 52 21.36 -11.76 6.63
C GLN A 52 21.34 -10.24 6.45
N GLY A 53 20.21 -9.59 6.69
CA GLY A 53 20.07 -8.14 6.56
C GLY A 53 19.85 -7.64 5.14
N GLU A 54 19.60 -8.54 4.19
CA GLU A 54 19.38 -8.17 2.79
C GLU A 54 17.92 -7.74 2.57
N ARG A 55 17.72 -6.77 1.70
CA ARG A 55 16.38 -6.30 1.33
C ARG A 55 15.63 -7.38 0.56
N LEU A 56 14.36 -7.58 0.92
CA LEU A 56 13.46 -8.45 0.18
C LEU A 56 12.63 -7.60 -0.76
N THR A 57 12.84 -7.76 -2.07
CA THR A 57 12.24 -6.90 -3.09
C THR A 57 11.08 -7.56 -3.84
N THR A 58 10.88 -8.87 -3.66
CA THR A 58 9.80 -9.60 -4.33
C THR A 58 8.81 -10.15 -3.31
N ILE A 59 7.57 -10.34 -3.76
CA ILE A 59 6.52 -10.94 -2.93
C ILE A 59 6.89 -12.36 -2.53
N VAL A 60 7.49 -13.13 -3.46
CA VAL A 60 7.91 -14.50 -3.17
C VAL A 60 8.94 -14.55 -2.04
N GLU A 61 9.95 -13.67 -2.09
CA GLU A 61 10.96 -13.58 -1.02
C GLU A 61 10.32 -13.24 0.33
N MET A 62 9.39 -12.28 0.33
CA MET A 62 8.67 -11.88 1.55
C MET A 62 7.83 -13.03 2.11
N LEU A 63 7.14 -13.78 1.24
CA LEU A 63 6.33 -14.93 1.65
C LEU A 63 7.20 -16.01 2.28
N LEU A 64 8.37 -16.29 1.69
CA LEU A 64 9.30 -17.27 2.24
C LEU A 64 9.81 -16.84 3.61
N GLU A 65 10.17 -15.59 3.77
CA GLU A 65 10.63 -15.07 5.07
C GLU A 65 9.51 -15.15 6.11
N ALA A 66 8.27 -14.88 5.73
CA ALA A 66 7.12 -14.94 6.64
C ALA A 66 6.93 -16.35 7.22
N THR A 67 7.17 -17.41 6.43
CA THR A 67 6.97 -18.78 6.90
C THR A 67 8.04 -19.24 7.88
N THR A 68 9.20 -18.59 7.92
CA THR A 68 10.35 -18.99 8.75
C THR A 68 10.64 -18.01 9.88
N SER A 69 9.91 -16.90 9.97
CA SER A 69 10.18 -15.82 10.91
C SER A 69 9.09 -15.71 11.96
N HIS A 70 9.48 -15.30 13.17
CA HIS A 70 8.54 -14.91 14.22
C HIS A 70 7.83 -13.59 13.91
N ARG A 71 8.22 -12.90 12.81
CA ARG A 71 7.62 -11.65 12.33
C ARG A 71 6.55 -11.88 11.27
N GLU A 72 5.90 -13.04 11.29
CA GLU A 72 4.94 -13.40 10.22
C GLU A 72 3.84 -12.35 10.07
N ARG A 73 3.25 -11.88 11.17
CA ARG A 73 2.20 -10.84 11.10
C ARG A 73 2.72 -9.55 10.47
N GLU A 74 3.90 -9.10 10.91
CA GLU A 74 4.52 -7.87 10.39
C GLU A 74 4.78 -7.99 8.88
N ILE A 75 5.33 -9.11 8.46
CA ILE A 75 5.64 -9.33 7.04
C ILE A 75 4.36 -9.44 6.21
N LYS A 76 3.34 -10.15 6.70
CA LYS A 76 2.05 -10.24 6.00
C LYS A 76 1.38 -8.87 5.88
N LYS A 77 1.43 -8.05 6.94
CA LYS A 77 0.92 -6.68 6.88
C LYS A 77 1.66 -5.89 5.80
N HIS A 78 2.98 -6.01 5.75
CA HIS A 78 3.77 -5.31 4.73
C HIS A 78 3.43 -5.80 3.31
N ILE A 79 3.22 -7.10 3.11
CA ILE A 79 2.81 -7.63 1.80
C ILE A 79 1.48 -7.01 1.37
N GLY A 80 0.51 -6.94 2.28
CA GLY A 80 -0.77 -6.29 2.00
C GLY A 80 -0.58 -4.82 1.63
N ASP A 81 0.18 -4.09 2.43
CA ASP A 81 0.45 -2.67 2.22
C ASP A 81 1.20 -2.43 0.89
N TYR A 82 2.24 -3.21 0.65
CA TYR A 82 3.07 -3.10 -0.56
C TYR A 82 2.23 -3.37 -1.81
N THR A 83 1.46 -4.45 -1.83
CA THR A 83 0.66 -4.81 -2.99
C THR A 83 -0.47 -3.81 -3.23
N LEU A 84 -1.10 -3.29 -2.16
CA LEU A 84 -2.13 -2.26 -2.30
C LEU A 84 -1.53 -0.98 -2.90
N PHE A 85 -0.39 -0.54 -2.38
CA PHE A 85 0.30 0.64 -2.90
C PHE A 85 0.69 0.44 -4.36
N MET A 86 1.33 -0.67 -4.70
CA MET A 86 1.83 -0.92 -6.05
C MET A 86 0.70 -1.06 -7.06
N THR A 87 -0.36 -1.81 -6.74
CA THR A 87 -1.48 -2.00 -7.66
C THR A 87 -2.37 -0.75 -7.78
N GLY A 88 -2.31 0.13 -6.79
CA GLY A 88 -3.02 1.40 -6.84
C GLY A 88 -2.21 2.48 -7.55
N ILE A 89 -1.04 2.81 -7.02
CA ILE A 89 -0.26 3.96 -7.48
C ILE A 89 0.55 3.63 -8.75
N PHE A 90 1.09 2.42 -8.85
CA PHE A 90 1.93 2.01 -9.98
C PHE A 90 1.27 0.88 -10.79
N ARG A 91 -0.04 0.98 -10.99
CA ARG A 91 -0.84 -0.08 -11.63
C ARG A 91 -0.32 -0.44 -13.01
N GLU A 92 -0.04 0.55 -13.85
CA GLU A 92 0.44 0.31 -15.22
C GLU A 92 1.80 -0.40 -15.20
N TYR A 93 2.67 -0.04 -14.26
CA TYR A 93 3.96 -0.70 -14.11
C TYR A 93 3.77 -2.17 -13.73
N VAL A 94 2.90 -2.45 -12.74
CA VAL A 94 2.62 -3.83 -12.30
C VAL A 94 2.01 -4.64 -13.44
N GLU A 95 1.08 -4.05 -14.20
CA GLU A 95 0.50 -4.68 -15.37
C GLU A 95 1.56 -5.00 -16.43
N SER A 96 2.50 -4.08 -16.69
CA SER A 96 3.56 -4.28 -17.68
C SER A 96 4.49 -5.43 -17.31
N GLN A 97 4.61 -5.75 -16.01
CA GLN A 97 5.38 -6.87 -15.50
C GLN A 97 4.57 -8.17 -15.42
N SER A 98 3.30 -8.12 -15.80
CA SER A 98 2.35 -9.26 -15.71
C SER A 98 2.10 -9.74 -14.30
N PHE A 99 2.19 -8.84 -13.31
CA PHE A 99 2.05 -9.20 -11.88
C PHE A 99 0.73 -8.73 -11.26
N LEU A 100 -0.13 -8.03 -12.01
CA LEU A 100 -1.31 -7.41 -11.40
C LEU A 100 -2.18 -8.43 -10.67
N ARG A 101 -2.57 -9.52 -11.33
CA ARG A 101 -3.43 -10.55 -10.72
C ARG A 101 -2.76 -11.17 -9.50
N PHE A 102 -1.49 -11.50 -9.60
CA PHE A 102 -0.72 -12.08 -8.51
C PHE A 102 -0.69 -11.14 -7.29
N TYR A 103 -0.42 -9.86 -7.52
CA TYR A 103 -0.36 -8.87 -6.43
C TYR A 103 -1.73 -8.66 -5.78
N LEU A 104 -2.79 -8.60 -6.56
CA LEU A 104 -4.14 -8.46 -6.02
C LEU A 104 -4.52 -9.65 -5.14
N GLU A 105 -4.21 -10.86 -5.58
CA GLU A 105 -4.51 -12.07 -4.82
C GLU A 105 -3.67 -12.20 -3.55
N GLU A 106 -2.37 -11.95 -3.65
CA GLU A 106 -1.47 -12.07 -2.51
C GLU A 106 -1.71 -10.98 -1.47
N GLY A 107 -2.05 -9.77 -1.92
CA GLY A 107 -2.41 -8.69 -1.01
C GLY A 107 -3.67 -8.99 -0.21
N LYS A 108 -4.68 -9.49 -0.87
CA LYS A 108 -5.93 -9.91 -0.23
C LYS A 108 -5.68 -11.00 0.81
N LYS A 109 -4.93 -12.05 0.44
CA LYS A 109 -4.57 -13.13 1.34
C LYS A 109 -3.77 -12.62 2.54
N ALA A 110 -2.85 -11.69 2.29
CA ALA A 110 -1.99 -11.14 3.35
C ALA A 110 -2.82 -10.39 4.40
N TYR A 111 -3.73 -9.53 3.98
CA TYR A 111 -4.59 -8.82 4.92
C TYR A 111 -5.54 -9.77 5.67
N PHE A 112 -6.05 -10.81 5.01
CA PHE A 112 -6.82 -11.85 5.72
C PHE A 112 -5.98 -12.55 6.78
N SER A 113 -4.71 -12.81 6.49
CA SER A 113 -3.79 -13.40 7.49
C SER A 113 -3.63 -12.49 8.70
N VAL A 114 -3.44 -11.18 8.46
CA VAL A 114 -3.33 -10.20 9.56
C VAL A 114 -4.62 -10.18 10.39
N PHE A 115 -5.77 -10.17 9.74
CA PHE A 115 -7.06 -10.22 10.42
C PHE A 115 -7.16 -11.45 11.32
N ASN A 116 -6.78 -12.62 10.81
CA ASN A 116 -6.83 -13.86 11.58
C ASN A 116 -5.88 -13.84 12.78
N PHE A 117 -4.66 -13.33 12.61
CA PHE A 117 -3.72 -13.14 13.73
C PHE A 117 -4.33 -12.27 14.82
N ASP A 118 -4.89 -11.13 14.44
CA ASP A 118 -5.42 -10.15 15.39
C ASP A 118 -6.68 -10.67 16.06
N ARG A 119 -7.54 -11.38 15.34
CA ARG A 119 -8.75 -11.96 15.88
C ARG A 119 -8.45 -12.99 16.97
N PHE A 120 -7.50 -13.87 16.73
CA PHE A 120 -7.11 -14.88 17.72
C PHE A 120 -6.34 -14.29 18.89
N GLY A 121 -5.64 -13.16 18.68
CA GLY A 121 -4.96 -12.44 19.75
C GLY A 121 -5.83 -11.42 20.47
N TYR A 122 -7.12 -11.33 20.14
CA TYR A 122 -8.07 -10.34 20.70
C TYR A 122 -7.59 -8.90 20.56
N MET A 123 -6.91 -8.57 19.46
CA MET A 123 -6.38 -7.22 19.22
C MET A 123 -7.47 -6.30 18.68
N PRO A 124 -7.58 -5.07 19.23
CA PRO A 124 -8.52 -4.08 18.69
C PRO A 124 -8.19 -3.71 17.24
N GLY A 125 -9.23 -3.43 16.43
CA GLY A 125 -9.04 -2.98 15.07
C GLY A 125 -8.86 -4.07 14.04
N SER A 126 -9.01 -5.34 14.41
CA SER A 126 -8.87 -6.47 13.49
C SER A 126 -9.78 -6.36 12.28
N TYR A 127 -10.98 -5.81 12.42
CA TYR A 127 -11.94 -5.66 11.33
C TYR A 127 -11.47 -4.72 10.22
N LEU A 128 -10.56 -3.80 10.51
CA LEU A 128 -9.93 -2.97 9.48
C LEU A 128 -9.27 -3.84 8.42
N PHE A 129 -8.49 -4.84 8.83
CA PHE A 129 -7.81 -5.73 7.90
C PHE A 129 -8.78 -6.67 7.17
N PHE A 130 -9.88 -7.04 7.81
CA PHE A 130 -10.95 -7.75 7.13
C PHE A 130 -11.54 -6.91 6.00
N ASP A 131 -11.84 -5.65 6.26
CA ASP A 131 -12.40 -4.73 5.25
C ASP A 131 -11.40 -4.50 4.10
N LEU A 132 -10.13 -4.30 4.42
CA LEU A 132 -9.08 -4.12 3.42
C LEU A 132 -8.94 -5.37 2.54
N ALA A 133 -9.03 -6.56 3.13
CA ALA A 133 -8.95 -7.81 2.39
C ALA A 133 -10.17 -8.03 1.50
N LYS A 134 -11.35 -7.85 2.07
CA LYS A 134 -12.62 -8.10 1.38
C LYS A 134 -12.77 -7.22 0.14
N ASP A 135 -12.46 -5.94 0.26
CA ASP A 135 -12.63 -4.96 -0.81
C ASP A 135 -11.29 -4.51 -1.40
N PHE A 136 -10.28 -5.38 -1.39
CA PHE A 136 -8.92 -5.06 -1.80
C PHE A 136 -8.86 -4.50 -3.22
N GLU A 137 -9.50 -5.17 -4.18
CA GLU A 137 -9.50 -4.71 -5.57
C GLU A 137 -10.19 -3.35 -5.71
N PHE A 138 -11.24 -3.12 -4.95
CA PHE A 138 -11.95 -1.84 -4.97
C PHE A 138 -11.06 -0.71 -4.45
N TYR A 139 -10.37 -0.91 -3.33
CA TYR A 139 -9.44 0.10 -2.80
C TYR A 139 -8.23 0.31 -3.70
N SER A 140 -7.73 -0.76 -4.31
CA SER A 140 -6.67 -0.65 -5.31
C SER A 140 -7.11 0.23 -6.48
N GLY A 141 -8.32 0.00 -6.99
CA GLY A 141 -8.91 0.83 -8.05
C GLY A 141 -9.13 2.27 -7.63
N ALA A 142 -9.51 2.49 -6.36
CA ALA A 142 -9.70 3.85 -5.82
C ALA A 142 -8.38 4.62 -5.77
N LEU A 143 -7.28 3.95 -5.42
CA LEU A 143 -5.96 4.55 -5.45
C LEU A 143 -5.49 4.85 -6.87
N ASP A 144 -5.79 3.97 -7.81
CA ASP A 144 -5.52 4.22 -9.24
C ASP A 144 -6.28 5.47 -9.72
N TYR A 145 -7.52 5.61 -9.31
CA TYR A 145 -8.33 6.80 -9.62
C TYR A 145 -7.69 8.06 -9.04
N MET A 146 -7.27 8.02 -7.78
CA MET A 146 -6.59 9.14 -7.13
C MET A 146 -5.31 9.51 -7.88
N LYS A 147 -4.50 8.51 -8.23
CA LYS A 147 -3.25 8.72 -8.95
C LYS A 147 -3.51 9.38 -10.31
N LYS A 148 -4.50 8.93 -11.05
CA LYS A 148 -4.86 9.50 -12.35
C LYS A 148 -5.37 10.92 -12.23
N THR A 149 -5.95 11.28 -11.09
CA THR A 149 -6.44 12.64 -10.85
C THR A 149 -5.31 13.59 -10.49
N PHE A 150 -4.38 13.19 -9.63
CA PHE A 150 -3.37 14.10 -9.05
C PHE A 150 -1.96 13.92 -9.62
N PHE A 151 -1.66 12.78 -10.26
CA PHE A 151 -0.31 12.44 -10.76
C PHE A 151 -0.40 12.05 -12.21
N LYS A 152 -0.42 13.05 -13.11
CA LYS A 152 -0.68 12.84 -14.54
C LYS A 152 0.54 12.87 -15.43
N ASP A 153 1.70 13.26 -14.90
CA ASP A 153 2.89 13.55 -15.69
C ASP A 153 3.94 12.44 -15.57
N TYR A 154 4.02 11.60 -16.60
CA TYR A 154 4.94 10.46 -16.65
C TYR A 154 6.01 10.72 -17.69
N ARG A 155 7.25 10.99 -17.26
CA ARG A 155 8.39 11.29 -18.13
C ARG A 155 9.51 10.28 -18.01
N SER A 156 9.60 9.58 -16.89
CA SER A 156 10.65 8.62 -16.61
C SER A 156 10.15 7.19 -16.76
N PRO A 157 10.99 6.23 -17.21
CA PRO A 157 10.62 4.83 -17.17
C PRO A 157 10.50 4.29 -15.75
N ASP A 158 11.05 4.99 -14.75
CA ASP A 158 10.89 4.64 -13.34
C ASP A 158 9.67 5.34 -12.76
N PRO A 159 8.57 4.59 -12.47
CA PRO A 159 7.34 5.21 -11.98
C PRO A 159 7.51 5.88 -10.62
N PHE A 160 8.40 5.38 -9.76
CA PHE A 160 8.63 5.99 -8.44
C PHE A 160 9.29 7.37 -8.59
N THR A 161 10.20 7.53 -9.55
CA THR A 161 10.83 8.83 -9.83
C THR A 161 9.78 9.86 -10.24
N ASP A 162 8.87 9.50 -11.15
CA ASP A 162 7.79 10.38 -11.58
C ASP A 162 6.85 10.74 -10.42
N PHE A 163 6.50 9.75 -9.61
CA PHE A 163 5.65 9.95 -8.44
C PHE A 163 6.28 10.92 -7.45
N SER A 164 7.56 10.71 -7.11
CA SER A 164 8.29 11.59 -6.18
C SER A 164 8.42 13.01 -6.71
N ARG A 165 8.69 13.16 -8.01
CA ARG A 165 8.82 14.47 -8.66
C ARG A 165 7.49 15.22 -8.61
N GLN A 166 6.39 14.58 -8.95
CA GLN A 166 5.08 15.22 -8.93
C GLN A 166 4.61 15.51 -7.52
N LEU A 167 4.90 14.61 -6.58
CA LEU A 167 4.57 14.80 -5.16
C LEU A 167 5.22 16.07 -4.60
N SER A 168 6.47 16.34 -4.97
CA SER A 168 7.18 17.53 -4.49
C SER A 168 6.49 18.84 -4.88
N LYS A 169 5.69 18.85 -5.96
CA LYS A 169 4.92 20.02 -6.37
C LYS A 169 3.77 20.35 -5.41
N TYR A 170 3.25 19.35 -4.73
CA TYR A 170 2.12 19.51 -3.80
C TYR A 170 2.54 19.86 -2.38
N ILE A 171 3.77 19.61 -2.01
CA ILE A 171 4.24 19.78 -0.63
C ILE A 171 5.17 20.99 -0.44
N HIS A 172 5.32 21.81 -1.48
CA HIS A 172 6.10 23.04 -1.41
C HIS A 172 5.21 24.28 -1.31
#